data_a704b43209017bb591fe9bb7b84e6961
#
_entry.id   a704b43209017bb591fe9bb7b84e6961
#
_cell.length_a   1.000
_cell.length_b   1.000
_cell.length_c   1.000
_cell.angle_alpha   90.00
_cell.angle_beta   90.00
_cell.angle_gamma   90.00
#
_symmetry.space_group_name_H-M   'P 1'
#
loop_
_entity.id
_entity.type
_entity.pdbx_description
1 polymer ?
#
loop_
_entity_poly.entity_id
_entity_poly.type
_entity_poly.pdbx_seq_one_letter_code
_entity_poly.pdbx_strand_id
1 'polypeptide(L)'
;MIIKENKYHNYLLFASVLLILIPPALISGPFLPDLFIVLVSLIFLFILNKHDQLSLLKSNFFRLFVIFYIYLILTSVLSDNFYESIKPSLTYLRFGLFSLAVLFILKNKKNFVKNFYLIMCITLVILIFDGYFQFITGKNIFGFRDHLRPDRLSGLFFEELILGSYLGKILPIFCTFYILNKKYFKKYYIFILILLTYILIFLSGERSAFFTTTLYLIMVTPFLLGIKKTTILFLLITTIFVFLISTNKNIKSRYVDQML
;
A
#
# COMPACT_ATOMS: atom_id res chain seq x y z
N MET A 1 15.24 -19.49 15.86
CA MET A 1 16.17 -19.00 16.90
C MET A 1 15.54 -17.74 17.50
N ILE A 2 14.99 -17.87 18.71
CA ILE A 2 14.31 -16.79 19.44
C ILE A 2 15.40 -16.01 20.16
N ILE A 3 15.45 -14.70 19.97
CA ILE A 3 16.42 -13.82 20.66
C ILE A 3 16.23 -13.97 22.17
N LYS A 4 17.32 -14.25 22.92
CA LYS A 4 17.34 -14.17 24.38
C LYS A 4 16.78 -12.82 24.85
N GLU A 5 15.75 -12.86 25.64
CA GLU A 5 14.61 -11.96 25.78
C GLU A 5 14.84 -10.51 26.23
N ASN A 6 16.00 -9.96 26.54
CA ASN A 6 15.95 -8.66 27.21
C ASN A 6 16.76 -7.47 26.66
N LYS A 7 17.80 -7.66 25.85
CA LYS A 7 18.69 -6.52 25.54
C LYS A 7 18.26 -5.64 24.35
N TYR A 8 17.48 -6.19 23.40
CA TYR A 8 17.07 -5.48 22.17
C TYR A 8 15.56 -5.50 21.94
N HIS A 9 14.81 -5.94 22.93
CA HIS A 9 13.35 -5.99 22.88
C HIS A 9 12.76 -4.63 22.53
N ASN A 10 13.27 -3.55 23.14
CA ASN A 10 12.79 -2.19 22.93
C ASN A 10 13.09 -1.67 21.53
N TYR A 11 14.29 -1.94 20.98
CA TYR A 11 14.64 -1.55 19.62
C TYR A 11 13.78 -2.27 18.58
N LEU A 12 13.56 -3.57 18.78
CA LEU A 12 12.70 -4.37 17.90
C LEU A 12 11.23 -3.96 18.03
N LEU A 13 10.79 -3.58 19.22
CA LEU A 13 9.44 -3.05 19.44
C LEU A 13 9.29 -1.71 18.74
N PHE A 14 10.22 -0.80 18.89
CA PHE A 14 10.20 0.51 18.25
C PHE A 14 10.21 0.37 16.71
N ALA A 15 11.11 -0.45 16.14
CA ALA A 15 11.12 -0.72 14.71
C ALA A 15 9.80 -1.32 14.21
N SER A 16 9.17 -2.22 14.99
CA SER A 16 7.87 -2.79 14.64
C SER A 16 6.74 -1.78 14.65
N VAL A 17 6.76 -0.81 15.57
CA VAL A 17 5.78 0.29 15.64
C VAL A 17 5.93 1.21 14.43
N LEU A 18 7.16 1.64 14.10
CA LEU A 18 7.42 2.45 12.91
C LEU A 18 6.90 1.78 11.64
N LEU A 19 7.14 0.46 11.52
CA LEU A 19 6.70 -0.30 10.35
C LEU A 19 5.17 -0.42 10.27
N ILE A 20 4.48 -0.59 11.41
CA ILE A 20 3.01 -0.63 11.50
C ILE A 20 2.41 0.73 11.10
N LEU A 21 3.11 1.83 11.36
CA LEU A 21 2.65 3.19 11.05
C LEU A 21 2.92 3.62 9.59
N ILE A 22 3.63 2.83 8.78
CA ILE A 22 3.87 3.18 7.37
C ILE A 22 2.57 3.42 6.58
N PRO A 23 1.53 2.57 6.65
CA PRO A 23 0.29 2.82 5.91
C PRO A 23 -0.33 4.20 6.20
N PRO A 24 -0.61 4.61 7.45
CA PRO A 24 -1.13 5.95 7.69
C PRO A 24 -0.11 7.07 7.38
N ALA A 25 1.20 6.85 7.59
CA ALA A 25 2.22 7.83 7.28
C ALA A 25 2.29 8.19 5.79
N LEU A 26 1.99 7.25 4.88
CA LEU A 26 1.93 7.51 3.44
C LEU A 26 0.88 8.57 3.06
N ILE A 27 -0.14 8.80 3.89
CA ILE A 27 -1.16 9.81 3.66
C ILE A 27 -0.59 11.23 3.87
N SER A 28 0.38 11.38 4.75
CA SER A 28 1.00 12.69 5.05
C SER A 28 2.07 13.11 4.02
N GLY A 29 2.27 12.34 2.97
CA GLY A 29 3.29 12.59 1.95
C GLY A 29 4.53 11.69 2.08
N PRO A 30 5.56 11.89 1.23
CA PRO A 30 6.68 10.94 1.10
C PRO A 30 7.69 11.00 2.26
N PHE A 31 7.77 12.10 3.00
CA PHE A 31 8.81 12.32 4.02
C PHE A 31 8.76 11.33 5.19
N LEU A 32 7.58 11.20 5.83
CA LEU A 32 7.44 10.34 7.02
C LEU A 32 7.66 8.84 6.71
N PRO A 33 7.10 8.27 5.66
CA PRO A 33 7.38 6.87 5.29
C PRO A 33 8.86 6.64 4.99
N ASP A 34 9.51 7.54 4.27
CA ASP A 34 10.94 7.47 3.98
C ASP A 34 11.79 7.49 5.26
N LEU A 35 11.47 8.41 6.19
CA LEU A 35 12.11 8.47 7.49
C LEU A 35 11.95 7.15 8.26
N PHE A 36 10.74 6.57 8.27
CA PHE A 36 10.50 5.28 8.93
C PHE A 36 11.29 4.14 8.29
N ILE A 37 11.37 4.09 6.97
CA ILE A 37 12.18 3.10 6.25
C ILE A 37 13.66 3.21 6.65
N VAL A 38 14.21 4.42 6.70
CA VAL A 38 15.60 4.66 7.09
C VAL A 38 15.84 4.25 8.55
N LEU A 39 14.98 4.69 9.48
CA LEU A 39 15.12 4.36 10.89
C LEU A 39 15.03 2.86 11.15
N VAL A 40 14.05 2.17 10.54
CA VAL A 40 13.90 0.70 10.65
C VAL A 40 15.14 -0.01 10.10
N SER A 41 15.70 0.46 8.98
CA SER A 41 16.92 -0.10 8.39
C SER A 41 18.14 0.09 9.28
N LEU A 42 18.32 1.28 9.90
CA LEU A 42 19.40 1.56 10.81
C LEU A 42 19.31 0.74 12.10
N ILE A 43 18.11 0.62 12.69
CA ILE A 43 17.87 -0.21 13.86
C ILE A 43 18.21 -1.67 13.55
N PHE A 44 17.82 -2.16 12.36
CA PHE A 44 18.13 -3.50 11.93
C PHE A 44 19.64 -3.75 11.80
N LEU A 45 20.38 -2.83 11.19
CA LEU A 45 21.85 -2.90 11.10
C LEU A 45 22.51 -2.91 12.49
N PHE A 46 22.00 -2.10 13.43
CA PHE A 46 22.49 -2.09 14.78
C PHE A 46 22.27 -3.45 15.48
N ILE A 47 21.11 -4.07 15.27
CA ILE A 47 20.80 -5.40 15.83
C ILE A 47 21.67 -6.47 15.16
N LEU A 48 21.88 -6.44 13.84
CA LEU A 48 22.71 -7.38 13.10
C LEU A 48 24.16 -7.42 13.63
N ASN A 49 24.75 -6.24 13.80
CA ASN A 49 26.16 -6.12 14.23
C ASN A 49 26.41 -6.74 15.61
N LYS A 50 25.38 -6.82 16.45
CA LYS A 50 25.51 -7.31 17.85
C LYS A 50 25.11 -8.77 18.05
N HIS A 51 24.51 -9.44 17.07
CA HIS A 51 23.87 -10.74 17.27
C HIS A 51 24.33 -11.87 16.34
N ASP A 52 25.41 -11.71 15.59
CA ASP A 52 25.86 -12.71 14.60
C ASP A 52 24.73 -13.20 13.64
N GLN A 53 23.70 -12.38 13.43
CA GLN A 53 22.60 -12.66 12.51
C GLN A 53 22.97 -12.38 11.03
N LEU A 54 24.25 -12.37 10.73
CA LEU A 54 24.78 -12.18 9.37
C LEU A 54 24.28 -13.24 8.37
N SER A 55 23.73 -14.35 8.90
CA SER A 55 23.08 -15.37 8.06
C SER A 55 21.90 -14.83 7.23
N LEU A 56 21.24 -13.75 7.66
CA LEU A 56 20.16 -13.10 6.90
C LEU A 56 20.70 -12.42 5.65
N LEU A 57 21.91 -11.86 5.69
CA LEU A 57 22.58 -11.29 4.53
C LEU A 57 22.99 -12.34 3.50
N LYS A 58 23.09 -13.61 3.90
CA LYS A 58 23.37 -14.75 3.00
C LYS A 58 22.12 -15.32 2.33
N SER A 59 20.93 -14.76 2.60
CA SER A 59 19.68 -15.23 1.99
C SER A 59 19.69 -15.04 0.46
N ASN A 60 19.05 -15.95 -0.27
CA ASN A 60 18.94 -15.84 -1.72
C ASN A 60 18.24 -14.56 -2.16
N PHE A 61 17.24 -14.11 -1.39
CA PHE A 61 16.58 -12.83 -1.61
C PHE A 61 17.56 -11.66 -1.58
N PHE A 62 18.42 -11.59 -0.55
CA PHE A 62 19.39 -10.48 -0.45
C PHE A 62 20.47 -10.57 -1.52
N ARG A 63 20.91 -11.77 -1.92
CA ARG A 63 21.84 -11.93 -3.05
C ARG A 63 21.27 -11.40 -4.35
N LEU A 64 20.01 -11.72 -4.66
CA LEU A 64 19.31 -11.16 -5.84
C LEU A 64 19.19 -9.64 -5.76
N PHE A 65 18.87 -9.11 -4.59
CA PHE A 65 18.82 -7.67 -4.38
C PHE A 65 20.20 -7.01 -4.62
N VAL A 66 21.29 -7.61 -4.12
CA VAL A 66 22.65 -7.09 -4.34
C VAL A 66 23.01 -7.08 -5.83
N ILE A 67 22.68 -8.14 -6.58
CA ILE A 67 22.90 -8.17 -8.03
C ILE A 67 22.14 -7.04 -8.71
N PHE A 68 20.86 -6.86 -8.38
CA PHE A 68 20.05 -5.76 -8.89
C PHE A 68 20.61 -4.39 -8.50
N TYR A 69 21.09 -4.23 -7.26
CA TYR A 69 21.68 -2.99 -6.78
C TYR A 69 22.98 -2.65 -7.53
N ILE A 70 23.84 -3.65 -7.78
CA ILE A 70 25.04 -3.47 -8.60
C ILE A 70 24.65 -3.03 -10.01
N TYR A 71 23.63 -3.64 -10.61
CA TYR A 71 23.11 -3.23 -11.92
C TYR A 71 22.64 -1.77 -11.91
N LEU A 72 21.90 -1.31 -10.88
CA LEU A 72 21.50 0.10 -10.76
C LEU A 72 22.70 1.06 -10.67
N ILE A 73 23.75 0.70 -9.92
CA ILE A 73 24.96 1.50 -9.84
C ILE A 73 25.66 1.57 -11.20
N LEU A 74 25.81 0.44 -11.88
CA LEU A 74 26.46 0.39 -13.21
C LEU A 74 25.71 1.24 -14.23
N THR A 75 24.37 1.12 -14.30
CA THR A 75 23.56 1.94 -15.20
C THR A 75 23.67 3.44 -14.89
N SER A 76 23.76 3.80 -13.60
CA SER A 76 23.96 5.19 -13.19
C SER A 76 25.33 5.75 -13.56
N VAL A 77 26.37 4.94 -13.47
CA VAL A 77 27.73 5.32 -13.90
C VAL A 77 27.81 5.53 -15.41
N LEU A 78 27.05 4.75 -16.18
CA LEU A 78 27.00 4.81 -17.64
C LEU A 78 25.98 5.84 -18.16
N SER A 79 25.28 6.56 -17.29
CA SER A 79 24.28 7.56 -17.67
C SER A 79 24.92 8.87 -18.11
N ASP A 80 24.34 9.53 -19.10
CA ASP A 80 24.76 10.86 -19.56
C ASP A 80 24.68 11.90 -18.42
N ASN A 81 23.74 11.74 -17.47
CA ASN A 81 23.58 12.60 -16.30
C ASN A 81 24.03 11.86 -15.02
N PHE A 82 25.32 11.59 -14.88
CA PHE A 82 25.90 10.84 -13.77
C PHE A 82 25.45 11.34 -12.38
N TYR A 83 25.56 12.64 -12.11
CA TYR A 83 25.27 13.22 -10.78
C TYR A 83 23.80 13.09 -10.38
N GLU A 84 22.88 13.17 -11.33
CA GLU A 84 21.44 13.01 -11.09
C GLU A 84 21.06 11.54 -10.91
N SER A 85 21.75 10.64 -11.62
CA SER A 85 21.45 9.20 -11.61
C SER A 85 22.05 8.47 -10.42
N ILE A 86 23.26 8.86 -9.98
CA ILE A 86 24.00 8.14 -8.92
C ILE A 86 23.36 8.34 -7.53
N LYS A 87 22.85 9.54 -7.24
CA LYS A 87 22.24 9.88 -5.94
C LYS A 87 21.05 8.97 -5.57
N PRO A 88 20.00 8.83 -6.41
CA PRO A 88 18.91 7.90 -6.13
C PRO A 88 19.36 6.44 -6.08
N SER A 89 20.34 6.05 -6.91
CA SER A 89 20.84 4.67 -6.95
C SER A 89 21.58 4.30 -5.66
N LEU A 90 22.42 5.16 -5.12
CA LEU A 90 23.09 4.93 -3.83
C LEU A 90 22.09 4.82 -2.68
N THR A 91 21.07 5.67 -2.66
CA THR A 91 20.05 5.65 -1.59
C THR A 91 19.13 4.44 -1.67
N TYR A 92 19.09 3.73 -2.81
CA TYR A 92 18.23 2.56 -3.01
C TYR A 92 18.59 1.37 -2.10
N LEU A 93 19.83 1.31 -1.60
CA LEU A 93 20.28 0.28 -0.65
C LEU A 93 19.38 0.17 0.59
N ARG A 94 18.80 1.29 1.04
CA ARG A 94 17.88 1.33 2.19
C ARG A 94 16.68 0.38 2.02
N PHE A 95 16.18 0.18 0.81
CA PHE A 95 15.03 -0.72 0.55
C PHE A 95 15.39 -2.19 0.72
N GLY A 96 16.61 -2.59 0.35
CA GLY A 96 17.11 -3.95 0.60
C GLY A 96 17.26 -4.24 2.09
N LEU A 97 17.87 -3.31 2.82
CA LEU A 97 18.01 -3.41 4.28
C LEU A 97 16.65 -3.40 4.98
N PHE A 98 15.74 -2.53 4.56
CA PHE A 98 14.37 -2.49 5.05
C PHE A 98 13.64 -3.83 4.84
N SER A 99 13.76 -4.43 3.66
CA SER A 99 13.12 -5.72 3.36
C SER A 99 13.63 -6.83 4.29
N LEU A 100 14.93 -6.85 4.60
CA LEU A 100 15.50 -7.78 5.59
C LEU A 100 15.00 -7.48 7.01
N ALA A 101 14.89 -6.20 7.37
CA ALA A 101 14.33 -5.78 8.65
C ALA A 101 12.89 -6.26 8.83
N VAL A 102 12.05 -6.14 7.80
CA VAL A 102 10.67 -6.65 7.78
C VAL A 102 10.65 -8.17 8.01
N LEU A 103 11.47 -8.93 7.27
CA LEU A 103 11.58 -10.38 7.46
C LEU A 103 12.02 -10.75 8.89
N PHE A 104 12.95 -10.00 9.44
CA PHE A 104 13.42 -10.19 10.81
C PHE A 104 12.33 -9.92 11.85
N ILE A 105 11.58 -8.82 11.70
CA ILE A 105 10.46 -8.47 12.58
C ILE A 105 9.36 -9.52 12.50
N LEU A 106 8.99 -9.97 11.29
CA LEU A 106 7.98 -11.02 11.08
C LEU A 106 8.35 -12.33 11.81
N LYS A 107 9.63 -12.72 11.82
CA LYS A 107 10.10 -13.92 12.50
C LYS A 107 10.10 -13.79 14.03
N ASN A 108 10.34 -12.61 14.56
CA ASN A 108 10.59 -12.40 16.00
C ASN A 108 9.39 -11.82 16.77
N LYS A 109 8.39 -11.23 16.09
CA LYS A 109 7.22 -10.59 16.73
C LYS A 109 5.91 -11.26 16.30
N LYS A 110 5.41 -12.19 17.11
CA LYS A 110 4.19 -12.99 16.83
C LYS A 110 2.95 -12.14 16.56
N ASN A 111 2.79 -11.02 17.25
CA ASN A 111 1.60 -10.16 17.13
C ASN A 111 1.75 -9.05 16.09
N PHE A 112 2.92 -8.93 15.43
CA PHE A 112 3.19 -7.89 14.45
C PHE A 112 2.16 -7.88 13.32
N VAL A 113 1.93 -9.03 12.70
CA VAL A 113 1.00 -9.20 11.58
C VAL A 113 -0.42 -8.75 11.94
N LYS A 114 -0.90 -9.14 13.14
CA LYS A 114 -2.22 -8.74 13.63
C LYS A 114 -2.33 -7.23 13.81
N ASN A 115 -1.34 -6.61 14.43
CA ASN A 115 -1.34 -5.15 14.70
C ASN A 115 -1.21 -4.35 13.39
N PHE A 116 -0.35 -4.79 12.46
CA PHE A 116 -0.21 -4.17 11.15
C PHE A 116 -1.54 -4.23 10.38
N TYR A 117 -2.21 -5.38 10.37
CA TYR A 117 -3.51 -5.54 9.74
C TYR A 117 -4.58 -4.63 10.36
N LEU A 118 -4.61 -4.51 11.69
CA LEU A 118 -5.55 -3.62 12.39
C LEU A 118 -5.36 -2.16 11.96
N ILE A 119 -4.14 -1.65 11.99
CA ILE A 119 -3.84 -0.25 11.60
C ILE A 119 -4.16 -0.04 10.11
N MET A 120 -3.85 -0.99 9.25
CA MET A 120 -4.21 -0.93 7.84
C MET A 120 -5.74 -0.89 7.63
N CYS A 121 -6.51 -1.67 8.39
CA CYS A 121 -7.98 -1.61 8.36
C CYS A 121 -8.50 -0.23 8.78
N ILE A 122 -7.97 0.32 9.87
CA ILE A 122 -8.34 1.65 10.36
C ILE A 122 -8.04 2.71 9.29
N THR A 123 -6.85 2.65 8.69
CA THR A 123 -6.45 3.57 7.61
C THR A 123 -7.39 3.48 6.41
N LEU A 124 -7.74 2.27 5.98
CA LEU A 124 -8.71 2.07 4.88
C LEU A 124 -10.09 2.65 5.21
N VAL A 125 -10.61 2.41 6.42
CA VAL A 125 -11.92 2.92 6.84
C VAL A 125 -11.93 4.44 6.84
N ILE A 126 -10.88 5.08 7.34
CA ILE A 126 -10.75 6.56 7.36
C ILE A 126 -10.73 7.10 5.92
N LEU A 127 -9.95 6.50 5.03
CA LEU A 127 -9.87 6.93 3.63
C LEU A 127 -11.18 6.70 2.87
N ILE A 128 -11.85 5.60 3.12
CA ILE A 128 -13.17 5.32 2.53
C ILE A 128 -14.17 6.38 2.99
N PHE A 129 -14.23 6.67 4.27
CA PHE A 129 -15.14 7.67 4.81
C PHE A 129 -14.86 9.05 4.21
N ASP A 130 -13.62 9.51 4.21
CA ASP A 130 -13.24 10.80 3.65
C ASP A 130 -13.46 10.90 2.14
N GLY A 131 -13.13 9.85 1.39
CA GLY A 131 -13.32 9.83 -0.06
C GLY A 131 -14.79 9.89 -0.47
N TYR A 132 -15.67 9.16 0.21
CA TYR A 132 -17.13 9.27 -0.03
C TYR A 132 -17.68 10.61 0.47
N PHE A 133 -17.20 11.15 1.58
CA PHE A 133 -17.56 12.48 2.05
C PHE A 133 -17.19 13.53 1.02
N GLN A 134 -15.97 13.47 0.46
CA GLN A 134 -15.55 14.37 -0.62
C GLN A 134 -16.40 14.20 -1.88
N PHE A 135 -16.76 12.97 -2.25
CA PHE A 135 -17.63 12.73 -3.41
C PHE A 135 -19.01 13.40 -3.26
N ILE A 136 -19.61 13.38 -2.07
CA ILE A 136 -20.94 13.94 -1.80
C ILE A 136 -20.89 15.45 -1.62
N THR A 137 -19.89 15.99 -0.88
CA THR A 137 -19.85 17.40 -0.48
C THR A 137 -18.96 18.26 -1.38
N GLY A 138 -18.13 17.64 -2.21
CA GLY A 138 -17.11 18.31 -3.04
C GLY A 138 -15.87 18.76 -2.26
N LYS A 139 -15.76 18.45 -0.97
CA LYS A 139 -14.62 18.80 -0.09
C LYS A 139 -14.26 17.62 0.78
N ASN A 140 -12.96 17.44 1.08
CA ASN A 140 -12.55 16.45 2.08
C ASN A 140 -12.93 16.92 3.51
N ILE A 141 -12.71 16.06 4.51
CA ILE A 141 -13.06 16.37 5.93
C ILE A 141 -12.37 17.65 6.42
N PHE A 142 -11.16 17.97 5.91
CA PHE A 142 -10.44 19.20 6.27
C PHE A 142 -10.86 20.43 5.44
N GLY A 143 -11.89 20.32 4.58
CA GLY A 143 -12.40 21.40 3.77
C GLY A 143 -11.64 21.66 2.46
N PHE A 144 -10.65 20.83 2.13
CA PHE A 144 -9.89 20.97 0.87
C PHE A 144 -10.75 20.54 -0.33
N ARG A 145 -10.68 21.35 -1.40
CA ARG A 145 -11.29 21.11 -2.69
C ARG A 145 -10.27 21.38 -3.80
N ASP A 146 -10.07 20.42 -4.70
CA ASP A 146 -9.28 20.66 -5.91
C ASP A 146 -10.15 21.40 -6.95
N HIS A 147 -9.87 22.69 -7.16
CA HIS A 147 -10.58 23.51 -8.13
C HIS A 147 -10.10 23.28 -9.57
N LEU A 148 -8.88 22.79 -9.74
CA LEU A 148 -8.27 22.56 -11.06
C LEU A 148 -8.77 21.26 -11.69
N ARG A 149 -9.09 20.27 -10.86
CA ARG A 149 -9.51 18.93 -11.29
C ARG A 149 -10.72 18.44 -10.50
N PRO A 150 -11.87 19.09 -10.66
CA PRO A 150 -13.09 18.78 -9.88
C PRO A 150 -13.69 17.41 -10.19
N ASP A 151 -13.22 16.76 -11.27
CA ASP A 151 -13.61 15.42 -11.72
C ASP A 151 -12.83 14.29 -11.01
N ARG A 152 -11.90 14.64 -10.10
CA ARG A 152 -11.07 13.68 -9.39
C ARG A 152 -11.18 13.83 -7.87
N LEU A 153 -11.06 12.69 -7.17
CA LEU A 153 -11.02 12.67 -5.70
C LEU A 153 -9.59 12.49 -5.23
N SER A 154 -9.15 13.38 -4.36
CA SER A 154 -7.85 13.28 -3.68
C SER A 154 -7.95 12.76 -2.26
N GLY A 155 -9.11 12.92 -1.61
CA GLY A 155 -9.30 12.56 -0.22
C GLY A 155 -8.36 13.32 0.70
N LEU A 156 -7.77 12.60 1.63
CA LEU A 156 -6.78 13.12 2.58
C LEU A 156 -5.39 13.40 1.97
N PHE A 157 -5.20 13.15 0.67
CA PHE A 157 -3.93 13.44 -0.02
C PHE A 157 -3.84 14.87 -0.55
N PHE A 158 -4.86 15.69 -0.30
CA PHE A 158 -4.91 17.12 -0.67
C PHE A 158 -4.67 17.36 -2.17
N GLU A 159 -3.55 17.98 -2.55
CA GLU A 159 -3.20 18.28 -3.93
C GLU A 159 -2.80 17.05 -4.76
N GLU A 160 -2.42 15.98 -4.10
CA GLU A 160 -1.98 14.75 -4.76
C GLU A 160 -3.16 13.85 -5.11
N LEU A 161 -3.35 13.59 -6.39
CA LEU A 161 -4.45 12.75 -6.90
C LEU A 161 -4.05 11.27 -6.95
N ILE A 162 -3.66 10.71 -5.80
CA ILE A 162 -3.13 9.34 -5.65
C ILE A 162 -4.02 8.43 -4.80
N LEU A 163 -5.22 8.88 -4.44
CA LEU A 163 -6.16 8.13 -3.59
C LEU A 163 -6.44 6.73 -4.16
N GLY A 164 -6.77 6.65 -5.46
CA GLY A 164 -7.06 5.38 -6.12
C GLY A 164 -5.84 4.45 -6.19
N SER A 165 -4.67 4.99 -6.53
CA SER A 165 -3.41 4.26 -6.57
C SER A 165 -3.00 3.72 -5.20
N TYR A 166 -3.19 4.51 -4.15
CA TYR A 166 -2.94 4.09 -2.78
C TYR A 166 -3.86 2.94 -2.36
N LEU A 167 -5.16 3.11 -2.53
CA LEU A 167 -6.16 2.08 -2.22
C LEU A 167 -5.93 0.79 -3.02
N GLY A 168 -5.61 0.92 -4.31
CA GLY A 168 -5.32 -0.21 -5.19
C GLY A 168 -4.09 -1.01 -4.81
N LYS A 169 -3.09 -0.40 -4.15
CA LYS A 169 -1.90 -1.09 -3.62
C LYS A 169 -2.15 -1.73 -2.26
N ILE A 170 -2.95 -1.10 -1.40
CA ILE A 170 -3.25 -1.63 -0.06
C ILE A 170 -4.25 -2.78 -0.11
N LEU A 171 -5.23 -2.73 -1.01
CA LEU A 171 -6.27 -3.75 -1.11
C LEU A 171 -5.73 -5.18 -1.31
N PRO A 172 -4.72 -5.44 -2.17
CA PRO A 172 -4.08 -6.75 -2.28
C PRO A 172 -3.46 -7.24 -0.97
N ILE A 173 -2.75 -6.37 -0.27
CA ILE A 173 -2.14 -6.70 1.03
C ILE A 173 -3.22 -7.08 2.02
N PHE A 174 -4.28 -6.28 2.10
CA PHE A 174 -5.43 -6.54 2.95
C PHE A 174 -6.09 -7.89 2.66
N CYS A 175 -6.36 -8.23 1.40
CA CYS A 175 -6.95 -9.50 1.00
C CYS A 175 -6.03 -10.69 1.35
N THR A 176 -4.72 -10.56 1.14
CA THR A 176 -3.74 -11.60 1.47
C THR A 176 -3.72 -11.88 2.98
N PHE A 177 -3.72 -10.85 3.82
CA PHE A 177 -3.80 -11.02 5.27
C PHE A 177 -5.08 -11.73 5.71
N TYR A 178 -6.21 -11.40 5.08
CA TYR A 178 -7.46 -12.09 5.37
C TYR A 178 -7.41 -13.57 5.00
N ILE A 179 -6.85 -13.91 3.83
CA ILE A 179 -6.72 -15.31 3.40
C ILE A 179 -5.91 -16.12 4.41
N LEU A 180 -4.80 -15.54 4.90
CA LEU A 180 -3.90 -16.20 5.85
C LEU A 180 -4.49 -16.29 7.27
N ASN A 181 -5.36 -15.36 7.66
CA ASN A 181 -5.84 -15.21 9.03
C ASN A 181 -7.37 -15.09 9.11
N LYS A 182 -8.11 -16.05 8.53
CA LYS A 182 -9.59 -16.04 8.46
C LYS A 182 -10.34 -15.90 9.81
N LYS A 183 -9.62 -16.06 10.94
CA LYS A 183 -10.22 -16.03 12.29
C LYS A 183 -10.55 -14.62 12.80
N TYR A 184 -9.93 -13.57 12.30
CA TYR A 184 -10.03 -12.23 12.90
C TYR A 184 -11.26 -11.42 12.48
N PHE A 185 -11.83 -11.69 11.29
CA PHE A 185 -12.99 -10.95 10.79
C PHE A 185 -14.02 -11.85 10.13
N LYS A 186 -15.30 -11.52 10.33
CA LYS A 186 -16.37 -12.19 9.60
C LYS A 186 -16.28 -11.83 8.12
N LYS A 187 -16.45 -12.82 7.26
CA LYS A 187 -16.37 -12.71 5.78
C LYS A 187 -17.21 -11.57 5.20
N TYR A 188 -18.33 -11.27 5.83
CA TYR A 188 -19.25 -10.21 5.41
C TYR A 188 -18.63 -8.81 5.50
N TYR A 189 -17.97 -8.45 6.60
CA TYR A 189 -17.33 -7.13 6.75
C TYR A 189 -16.23 -6.89 5.74
N ILE A 190 -15.48 -7.93 5.43
CA ILE A 190 -14.40 -7.86 4.44
C ILE A 190 -14.94 -7.66 3.04
N PHE A 191 -16.02 -8.37 2.70
CA PHE A 191 -16.69 -8.19 1.42
C PHE A 191 -17.16 -6.74 1.23
N ILE A 192 -17.81 -6.16 2.24
CA ILE A 192 -18.25 -4.74 2.20
C ILE A 192 -17.06 -3.81 2.02
N LEU A 193 -15.98 -4.04 2.78
CA LEU A 193 -14.80 -3.16 2.71
C LEU A 193 -14.13 -3.25 1.34
N ILE A 194 -14.00 -4.42 0.74
CA ILE A 194 -13.49 -4.59 -0.62
C ILE A 194 -14.40 -3.86 -1.62
N LEU A 195 -15.71 -4.03 -1.51
CA LEU A 195 -16.67 -3.38 -2.41
C LEU A 195 -16.59 -1.86 -2.33
N LEU A 196 -16.64 -1.30 -1.13
CA LEU A 196 -16.55 0.14 -0.91
C LEU A 196 -15.21 0.71 -1.40
N THR A 197 -14.10 0.02 -1.10
CA THR A 197 -12.77 0.43 -1.59
C THR A 197 -12.73 0.44 -3.12
N TYR A 198 -13.25 -0.59 -3.77
CA TYR A 198 -13.20 -0.72 -5.22
C TYR A 198 -14.07 0.33 -5.94
N ILE A 199 -15.28 0.62 -5.40
CA ILE A 199 -16.12 1.71 -5.91
C ILE A 199 -15.39 3.05 -5.72
N LEU A 200 -14.74 3.27 -4.58
CA LEU A 200 -14.00 4.52 -4.34
C LEU A 200 -12.79 4.67 -5.28
N ILE A 201 -12.08 3.58 -5.63
CA ILE A 201 -11.03 3.62 -6.65
C ILE A 201 -11.60 4.06 -8.01
N PHE A 202 -12.78 3.58 -8.38
CA PHE A 202 -13.46 4.06 -9.59
C PHE A 202 -13.80 5.54 -9.50
N LEU A 203 -14.40 5.99 -8.39
CA LEU A 203 -14.78 7.38 -8.16
C LEU A 203 -13.59 8.34 -8.11
N SER A 204 -12.40 7.85 -7.72
CA SER A 204 -11.18 8.68 -7.70
C SER A 204 -10.73 9.18 -9.08
N GLY A 205 -11.24 8.58 -10.17
CA GLY A 205 -10.91 8.94 -11.54
C GLY A 205 -9.51 8.47 -11.99
N GLU A 206 -8.84 7.60 -11.22
CA GLU A 206 -7.53 7.03 -11.57
C GLU A 206 -7.67 5.75 -12.40
N ARG A 207 -7.69 5.89 -13.74
CA ARG A 207 -7.91 4.78 -14.68
C ARG A 207 -6.92 3.62 -14.51
N SER A 208 -5.62 3.91 -14.34
CA SER A 208 -4.58 2.90 -14.15
C SER A 208 -4.78 2.12 -12.86
N ALA A 209 -5.11 2.79 -11.75
CA ALA A 209 -5.41 2.16 -10.47
C ALA A 209 -6.67 1.28 -10.58
N PHE A 210 -7.71 1.77 -11.23
CA PHE A 210 -8.94 1.03 -11.46
C PHE A 210 -8.69 -0.24 -12.29
N PHE A 211 -7.95 -0.13 -13.41
CA PHE A 211 -7.64 -1.26 -14.27
C PHE A 211 -6.82 -2.33 -13.55
N THR A 212 -5.72 -1.93 -12.90
CA THR A 212 -4.86 -2.88 -12.16
C THR A 212 -5.58 -3.55 -11.00
N THR A 213 -6.42 -2.82 -10.27
CA THR A 213 -7.22 -3.38 -9.18
C THR A 213 -8.29 -4.32 -9.70
N THR A 214 -8.91 -4.03 -10.85
CA THR A 214 -9.88 -4.92 -11.51
C THR A 214 -9.24 -6.26 -11.85
N LEU A 215 -8.08 -6.24 -12.51
CA LEU A 215 -7.34 -7.47 -12.84
C LEU A 215 -7.01 -8.27 -11.59
N TYR A 216 -6.53 -7.61 -10.55
CA TYR A 216 -6.26 -8.26 -9.27
C TYR A 216 -7.53 -8.91 -8.68
N LEU A 217 -8.65 -8.20 -8.63
CA LEU A 217 -9.90 -8.72 -8.06
C LEU A 217 -10.45 -9.89 -8.87
N ILE A 218 -10.38 -9.86 -10.21
CA ILE A 218 -10.77 -10.99 -11.05
C ILE A 218 -9.98 -12.25 -10.69
N MET A 219 -8.69 -12.11 -10.43
CA MET A 219 -7.83 -13.24 -10.06
C MET A 219 -8.09 -13.76 -8.64
N VAL A 220 -8.32 -12.87 -7.67
CA VAL A 220 -8.33 -13.22 -6.23
C VAL A 220 -9.72 -13.55 -5.70
N THR A 221 -10.77 -12.87 -6.16
CA THR A 221 -12.13 -13.06 -5.63
C THR A 221 -12.70 -14.47 -5.80
N PRO A 222 -12.40 -15.25 -6.86
CA PRO A 222 -12.83 -16.64 -6.94
C PRO A 222 -12.33 -17.50 -5.78
N PHE A 223 -11.10 -17.27 -5.33
CA PHE A 223 -10.49 -17.98 -4.18
C PHE A 223 -11.08 -17.52 -2.83
N LEU A 224 -11.52 -16.26 -2.74
CA LEU A 224 -12.11 -15.69 -1.53
C LEU A 224 -13.59 -16.06 -1.37
N LEU A 225 -14.36 -15.96 -2.43
CA LEU A 225 -15.82 -16.00 -2.42
C LEU A 225 -16.42 -17.24 -3.09
N GLY A 226 -15.64 -17.88 -3.98
CA GLY A 226 -16.09 -18.90 -4.92
C GLY A 226 -16.66 -18.29 -6.20
N ILE A 227 -16.62 -19.04 -7.31
CA ILE A 227 -16.92 -18.55 -8.67
C ILE A 227 -18.31 -17.91 -8.75
N LYS A 228 -19.37 -18.57 -8.26
CA LYS A 228 -20.76 -18.06 -8.34
C LYS A 228 -20.92 -16.69 -7.69
N LYS A 229 -20.35 -16.50 -6.48
CA LYS A 229 -20.43 -15.21 -5.76
C LYS A 229 -19.58 -14.13 -6.41
N THR A 230 -18.46 -14.51 -6.98
CA THR A 230 -17.61 -13.60 -7.75
C THR A 230 -18.34 -13.06 -8.97
N THR A 231 -19.01 -13.92 -9.74
CA THR A 231 -19.81 -13.50 -10.90
C THR A 231 -20.92 -12.53 -10.51
N ILE A 232 -21.67 -12.84 -9.44
CA ILE A 232 -22.71 -11.94 -8.92
C ILE A 232 -22.13 -10.60 -8.49
N LEU A 233 -20.97 -10.62 -7.80
CA LEU A 233 -20.28 -9.39 -7.38
C LEU A 233 -19.93 -8.50 -8.58
N PHE A 234 -19.32 -9.07 -9.62
CA PHE A 234 -18.94 -8.30 -10.80
C PHE A 234 -20.16 -7.80 -11.58
N LEU A 235 -21.24 -8.56 -11.66
CA LEU A 235 -22.48 -8.06 -12.26
C LEU A 235 -23.07 -6.89 -11.49
N LEU A 236 -23.10 -6.94 -10.16
CA LEU A 236 -23.54 -5.82 -9.32
C LEU A 236 -22.64 -4.59 -9.50
N ILE A 237 -21.33 -4.77 -9.53
CA ILE A 237 -20.39 -3.68 -9.72
C ILE A 237 -20.55 -3.04 -11.10
N THR A 238 -20.68 -3.82 -12.16
CA THR A 238 -20.89 -3.30 -13.51
C THR A 238 -22.19 -2.50 -13.61
N THR A 239 -23.29 -2.95 -13.00
CA THR A 239 -24.54 -2.19 -12.97
C THR A 239 -24.39 -0.86 -12.23
N ILE A 240 -23.67 -0.84 -11.08
CA ILE A 240 -23.37 0.39 -10.33
C ILE A 240 -22.55 1.35 -11.20
N PHE A 241 -21.52 0.87 -11.90
CA PHE A 241 -20.66 1.72 -12.73
C PHE A 241 -21.40 2.31 -13.92
N VAL A 242 -22.23 1.50 -14.61
CA VAL A 242 -23.08 2.00 -15.69
C VAL A 242 -24.02 3.08 -15.18
N PHE A 243 -24.65 2.87 -14.02
CA PHE A 243 -25.51 3.88 -13.38
C PHE A 243 -24.73 5.16 -13.05
N LEU A 244 -23.56 5.07 -12.43
CA LEU A 244 -22.71 6.24 -12.10
C LEU A 244 -22.26 7.01 -13.35
N ILE A 245 -21.85 6.31 -14.41
CA ILE A 245 -21.47 6.93 -15.67
C ILE A 245 -22.67 7.64 -16.33
N SER A 246 -23.86 7.08 -16.25
CA SER A 246 -25.07 7.67 -16.86
C SER A 246 -25.57 8.89 -16.11
N THR A 247 -25.40 8.95 -14.79
CA THR A 247 -25.94 10.03 -13.93
C THR A 247 -24.97 11.17 -13.66
N ASN A 248 -23.65 10.90 -13.69
CA ASN A 248 -22.63 11.90 -13.33
C ASN A 248 -21.79 12.31 -14.53
N LYS A 249 -21.95 13.59 -14.95
CA LYS A 249 -21.23 14.15 -16.11
C LYS A 249 -19.70 14.10 -15.97
N ASN A 250 -19.18 14.33 -14.77
CA ASN A 250 -17.72 14.30 -14.52
C ASN A 250 -17.16 12.88 -14.70
N ILE A 251 -17.87 11.86 -14.19
CA ILE A 251 -17.48 10.46 -14.36
C ILE A 251 -17.59 10.07 -15.83
N LYS A 252 -18.66 10.46 -16.52
CA LYS A 252 -18.83 10.21 -17.95
C LYS A 252 -17.69 10.82 -18.76
N SER A 253 -17.42 12.10 -18.56
CA SER A 253 -16.32 12.80 -19.22
C SER A 253 -14.99 12.05 -18.99
N ARG A 254 -14.72 11.61 -17.78
CA ARG A 254 -13.46 10.94 -17.41
C ARG A 254 -13.29 9.55 -18.04
N TYR A 255 -14.33 8.73 -18.04
CA TYR A 255 -14.25 7.33 -18.46
C TYR A 255 -14.74 7.06 -19.89
N VAL A 256 -15.43 7.99 -20.52
CA VAL A 256 -15.96 7.85 -21.88
C VAL A 256 -15.38 8.93 -22.80
N ASP A 257 -15.68 10.20 -22.53
CA ASP A 257 -15.40 11.28 -23.50
C ASP A 257 -13.89 11.55 -23.67
N GLN A 258 -13.09 11.36 -22.64
CA GLN A 258 -11.62 11.51 -22.71
C GLN A 258 -10.89 10.23 -23.19
N MET A 259 -11.60 9.14 -23.51
CA MET A 259 -11.04 7.93 -24.08
C MET A 259 -11.30 7.78 -25.56
N LEU A 260 -12.25 8.57 -26.11
CA LEU A 260 -12.57 8.70 -27.53
C LEU A 260 -11.79 9.87 -28.13
#